data_4006ef06455244a75b1cf665d715c6d1
#
_entry.id   4006ef06455244a75b1cf665d715c6d1
#
_cell.length_a   1.000
_cell.length_b   1.000
_cell.length_c   1.000
_cell.angle_alpha   90.00
_cell.angle_beta   90.00
_cell.angle_gamma   90.00
#
_symmetry.space_group_name_H-M   'P 1'
#
loop_
_entity.id
_entity.type
_entity.pdbx_description
1 polymer ?
#
loop_
_entity_poly.entity_id
_entity_poly.type
_entity_poly.pdbx_seq_one_letter_code
_entity_poly.pdbx_strand_id
1 'polypeptide(L)'
;MQLHGKALNLRIQCGETDKYESQPLYEAIVYAARKEGMAGATVFRGVMSFGPSHSIHTIKIFALGGDLPILIDITDTEEQITKFIPMVEEMMEKSGKGGLITTNEVEVHRYMPGKKHRKEE
;
A
#
# COMPACT_ATOMS: atom_id res chain seq x y z
N MET A 1 -5.89 0.11 -19.90
CA MET A 1 -4.48 0.09 -19.49
C MET A 1 -3.90 -1.28 -19.71
N GLN A 2 -2.72 -1.31 -20.28
CA GLN A 2 -1.98 -2.57 -20.42
C GLN A 2 -0.84 -2.61 -19.41
N LEU A 3 -0.87 -3.58 -18.54
CA LEU A 3 0.18 -3.82 -17.57
C LEU A 3 0.72 -5.23 -17.84
N HIS A 4 1.90 -5.29 -18.47
CA HIS A 4 2.51 -6.55 -18.86
C HIS A 4 4.03 -6.37 -18.97
N GLY A 5 4.77 -7.40 -18.59
CA GLY A 5 6.23 -7.36 -18.64
C GLY A 5 6.80 -6.65 -17.42
N LYS A 6 7.85 -5.88 -17.62
CA LYS A 6 8.53 -5.20 -16.51
C LYS A 6 7.63 -4.17 -15.84
N ALA A 7 7.59 -4.22 -14.53
CA ALA A 7 6.81 -3.30 -13.70
C ALA A 7 7.51 -3.11 -12.37
N LEU A 8 6.98 -2.23 -11.52
CA LEU A 8 7.45 -2.07 -10.15
C LEU A 8 6.37 -2.51 -9.19
N ASN A 9 6.80 -3.16 -8.13
CA ASN A 9 5.96 -3.45 -6.97
C ASN A 9 6.33 -2.47 -5.87
N LEU A 10 5.35 -1.73 -5.39
CA LEU A 10 5.49 -0.78 -4.30
C LEU A 10 4.89 -1.40 -3.06
N ARG A 11 5.65 -1.41 -1.97
CA ARG A 11 5.18 -1.88 -0.67
C ARG A 11 5.28 -0.76 0.34
N ILE A 12 4.19 -0.54 1.06
CA ILE A 12 4.09 0.52 2.06
C ILE A 12 3.67 -0.12 3.37
N GLN A 13 4.53 0.01 4.39
CA GLN A 13 4.20 -0.47 5.74
C GLN A 13 3.85 0.70 6.62
N CYS A 14 2.74 0.57 7.35
CA CYS A 14 2.31 1.56 8.35
C CYS A 14 1.52 0.81 9.43
N GLY A 15 1.06 1.54 10.43
CA GLY A 15 0.23 0.96 11.48
C GLY A 15 -1.25 1.07 11.14
N GLU A 16 -2.03 0.11 11.60
CA GLU A 16 -3.46 0.10 11.35
C GLU A 16 -4.16 1.34 11.92
N THR A 17 -3.67 1.85 13.05
CA THR A 17 -4.29 3.00 13.73
C THR A 17 -3.69 4.34 13.30
N ASP A 18 -2.71 4.35 12.42
CA ASP A 18 -2.16 5.60 11.91
C ASP A 18 -3.25 6.38 11.17
N LYS A 19 -3.29 7.70 11.40
CA LYS A 19 -4.33 8.56 10.85
C LYS A 19 -3.75 9.55 9.84
N TYR A 20 -4.53 9.81 8.82
CA TYR A 20 -4.30 10.90 7.88
C TYR A 20 -5.57 11.75 7.87
N GLU A 21 -5.46 12.98 8.37
CA GLU A 21 -6.62 13.81 8.64
C GLU A 21 -7.57 13.05 9.58
N SER A 22 -8.78 12.74 9.24
CA SER A 22 -9.71 12.04 10.14
C SER A 22 -9.99 10.61 9.72
N GLN A 23 -9.14 10.02 8.88
CA GLN A 23 -9.34 8.66 8.38
C GLN A 23 -8.08 7.81 8.58
N PRO A 24 -8.21 6.50 8.54
CA PRO A 24 -7.02 5.64 8.60
C PRO A 24 -6.06 5.95 7.45
N LEU A 25 -4.78 6.07 7.76
CA LEU A 25 -3.77 6.38 6.75
C LEU A 25 -3.77 5.37 5.60
N TYR A 26 -3.87 4.06 5.91
CA TYR A 26 -3.82 3.05 4.85
C TYR A 26 -5.02 3.18 3.89
N GLU A 27 -6.19 3.54 4.41
CA GLU A 27 -7.36 3.76 3.55
C GLU A 27 -7.15 4.98 2.66
N ALA A 28 -6.62 6.06 3.24
CA ALA A 28 -6.33 7.26 2.47
C ALA A 28 -5.36 6.96 1.31
N ILE A 29 -4.35 6.14 1.56
CA ILE A 29 -3.39 5.75 0.52
C ILE A 29 -4.08 4.93 -0.58
N VAL A 30 -4.93 3.98 -0.21
CA VAL A 30 -5.64 3.16 -1.18
C VAL A 30 -6.58 3.99 -2.05
N TYR A 31 -7.33 4.91 -1.43
CA TYR A 31 -8.22 5.80 -2.18
C TYR A 31 -7.44 6.73 -3.10
N ALA A 32 -6.27 7.22 -2.65
CA ALA A 32 -5.41 8.03 -3.50
C ALA A 32 -4.90 7.23 -4.70
N ALA A 33 -4.49 5.98 -4.50
CA ALA A 33 -4.05 5.12 -5.59
C ALA A 33 -5.17 4.93 -6.62
N ARG A 34 -6.39 4.69 -6.16
CA ARG A 34 -7.54 4.55 -7.05
C ARG A 34 -7.81 5.84 -7.83
N LYS A 35 -7.73 6.99 -7.16
CA LYS A 35 -7.95 8.28 -7.79
C LYS A 35 -6.91 8.57 -8.86
N GLU A 36 -5.66 8.16 -8.61
CA GLU A 36 -4.57 8.35 -9.57
C GLU A 36 -4.59 7.36 -10.73
N GLY A 37 -5.57 6.48 -10.75
CA GLY A 37 -5.69 5.52 -11.84
C GLY A 37 -4.69 4.38 -11.80
N MET A 38 -4.17 4.05 -10.60
CA MET A 38 -3.26 2.92 -10.45
C MET A 38 -3.96 1.60 -10.78
N ALA A 39 -3.17 0.61 -11.17
CA ALA A 39 -3.70 -0.68 -11.62
C ALA A 39 -4.45 -1.45 -10.53
N GLY A 40 -4.08 -1.26 -9.27
CA GLY A 40 -4.74 -1.91 -8.15
C GLY A 40 -3.97 -1.69 -6.87
N ALA A 41 -4.58 -2.04 -5.75
CA ALA A 41 -3.94 -2.00 -4.45
C ALA A 41 -4.57 -3.07 -3.56
N THR A 42 -3.74 -3.77 -2.81
CA THR A 42 -4.20 -4.79 -1.87
C THR A 42 -3.62 -4.47 -0.50
N VAL A 43 -4.43 -4.61 0.53
CA VAL A 43 -4.01 -4.35 1.90
C VAL A 43 -3.95 -5.66 2.66
N PHE A 44 -2.82 -5.87 3.33
CA PHE A 44 -2.61 -7.01 4.21
C PHE A 44 -2.43 -6.53 5.63
N ARG A 45 -2.96 -7.26 6.59
CA ARG A 45 -2.74 -7.01 8.00
C ARG A 45 -1.73 -8.04 8.50
N GLY A 46 -0.61 -7.57 9.04
CA GLY A 46 0.37 -8.47 9.63
C GLY A 46 -0.05 -8.92 11.01
N VAL A 47 0.47 -10.06 11.43
CA VAL A 47 0.16 -10.62 12.74
C VAL A 47 1.19 -10.24 13.80
N MET A 48 2.35 -9.77 13.37
CA MET A 48 3.44 -9.42 14.26
C MET A 48 4.47 -8.58 13.50
N SER A 49 5.05 -7.58 14.15
CA SER A 49 6.06 -6.75 13.51
C SER A 49 6.81 -5.93 14.54
N PHE A 50 8.04 -5.52 14.19
CA PHE A 50 8.66 -4.39 14.87
C PHE A 50 9.39 -3.55 13.80
N GLY A 51 9.46 -2.25 14.04
CA GLY A 51 10.09 -1.31 13.13
C GLY A 51 11.14 -0.46 13.84
N PRO A 52 11.37 0.79 13.37
CA PRO A 52 12.44 1.64 13.91
C PRO A 52 12.38 1.87 15.43
N SER A 53 11.20 1.82 16.03
CA SER A 53 11.06 1.99 17.47
C SER A 53 11.40 0.73 18.25
N HIS A 54 11.58 -0.41 17.56
CA HIS A 54 11.83 -1.74 18.15
C HIS A 54 10.72 -2.24 19.07
N SER A 55 9.56 -1.57 19.13
CA SER A 55 8.39 -2.05 19.85
C SER A 55 7.72 -3.15 19.03
N ILE A 56 7.44 -4.29 19.69
CA ILE A 56 6.81 -5.43 19.04
C ILE A 56 5.29 -5.25 19.05
N HIS A 57 4.70 -5.38 17.85
CA HIS A 57 3.25 -5.33 17.65
C HIS A 57 2.77 -6.72 17.26
N THR A 58 1.85 -7.29 18.03
CA THR A 58 1.33 -8.65 17.77
C THR A 58 -0.19 -8.64 17.85
N ILE A 59 -0.80 -9.68 17.28
CA ILE A 59 -2.25 -9.85 17.38
C ILE A 59 -2.71 -9.98 18.84
N LYS A 60 -1.84 -10.50 19.72
CA LYS A 60 -2.13 -10.58 21.16
C LYS A 60 -2.25 -9.18 21.78
N ILE A 61 -1.32 -8.29 21.43
CA ILE A 61 -1.32 -6.90 21.89
C ILE A 61 -2.50 -6.15 21.28
N PHE A 62 -2.84 -6.44 20.03
CA PHE A 62 -3.99 -5.84 19.37
C PHE A 62 -5.28 -6.10 20.13
N ALA A 63 -5.45 -7.32 20.64
CA ALA A 63 -6.62 -7.67 21.44
C ALA A 63 -6.73 -6.83 22.72
N LEU A 64 -5.62 -6.23 23.17
CA LEU A 64 -5.57 -5.34 24.33
C LEU A 64 -5.54 -3.85 23.93
N GLY A 65 -5.91 -3.54 22.67
CA GLY A 65 -5.93 -2.17 22.17
C GLY A 65 -4.65 -1.70 21.50
N GLY A 66 -3.71 -2.61 21.25
CA GLY A 66 -2.48 -2.28 20.52
C GLY A 66 -2.72 -2.18 19.03
N ASP A 67 -1.63 -1.91 18.29
CA ASP A 67 -1.66 -1.69 16.85
C ASP A 67 -1.14 -2.92 16.11
N LEU A 68 -1.62 -3.13 14.90
CA LEU A 68 -1.10 -4.15 13.99
C LEU A 68 -0.49 -3.50 12.76
N PRO A 69 0.52 -4.14 12.16
CA PRO A 69 1.12 -3.60 10.95
C PRO A 69 0.20 -3.80 9.74
N ILE A 70 0.20 -2.81 8.86
CA ILE A 70 -0.50 -2.86 7.59
C ILE A 70 0.55 -2.85 6.48
N LEU A 71 0.37 -3.70 5.49
CA LEU A 71 1.17 -3.69 4.28
C LEU A 71 0.24 -3.39 3.10
N ILE A 72 0.53 -2.32 2.37
CA ILE A 72 -0.17 -1.98 1.14
C ILE A 72 0.72 -2.42 -0.02
N ASP A 73 0.16 -3.19 -0.93
CA ASP A 73 0.89 -3.76 -2.06
C ASP A 73 0.29 -3.23 -3.36
N ILE A 74 1.11 -2.58 -4.19
CA ILE A 74 0.67 -1.98 -5.45
C ILE A 74 1.68 -2.36 -6.52
N THR A 75 1.20 -2.92 -7.63
CA THR A 75 2.05 -3.18 -8.79
C THR A 75 1.54 -2.35 -9.95
N ASP A 76 2.42 -1.62 -10.59
CA ASP A 76 2.09 -0.77 -11.74
C ASP A 76 3.34 -0.50 -12.55
N THR A 77 3.22 0.30 -13.60
CA THR A 77 4.37 0.72 -14.38
C THR A 77 5.34 1.53 -13.53
N GLU A 78 6.60 1.53 -13.93
CA GLU A 78 7.62 2.34 -13.25
C GLU A 78 7.21 3.82 -13.20
N GLU A 79 6.65 4.34 -14.28
CA GLU A 79 6.20 5.73 -14.35
C GLU A 79 5.13 6.03 -13.29
N GLN A 80 4.11 5.17 -13.19
CA GLN A 80 3.02 5.37 -12.24
C GLN A 80 3.51 5.26 -10.80
N ILE A 81 4.33 4.27 -10.51
CA ILE A 81 4.87 4.07 -9.16
C ILE A 81 5.75 5.27 -8.76
N THR A 82 6.64 5.70 -9.65
CA THR A 82 7.54 6.84 -9.36
C THR A 82 6.76 8.12 -9.06
N LYS A 83 5.66 8.34 -9.75
CA LYS A 83 4.81 9.52 -9.51
C LYS A 83 4.03 9.40 -8.22
N PHE A 84 3.68 8.20 -7.81
CA PHE A 84 2.85 7.98 -6.63
C PHE A 84 3.62 8.06 -5.31
N ILE A 85 4.90 7.66 -5.32
CA ILE A 85 5.72 7.65 -4.10
C ILE A 85 5.74 8.97 -3.35
N PRO A 86 5.96 10.14 -4.01
CA PRO A 86 5.95 11.42 -3.28
C PRO A 86 4.63 11.71 -2.59
N MET A 87 3.52 11.28 -3.17
CA MET A 87 2.20 11.46 -2.55
C MET A 87 2.09 10.65 -1.27
N VAL A 88 2.57 9.40 -1.30
CA VAL A 88 2.58 8.53 -0.13
C VAL A 88 3.47 9.12 0.96
N GLU A 89 4.66 9.58 0.59
CA GLU A 89 5.58 10.18 1.56
C GLU A 89 4.98 11.40 2.24
N GLU A 90 4.29 12.26 1.48
CA GLU A 90 3.62 13.42 2.06
C GLU A 90 2.53 13.01 3.06
N MET A 91 1.74 12.00 2.69
CA MET A 91 0.69 11.51 3.58
C MET A 91 1.26 10.90 4.85
N MET A 92 2.33 10.14 4.75
CA MET A 92 3.00 9.56 5.90
C MET A 92 3.65 10.63 6.79
N GLU A 93 4.25 11.64 6.19
CA GLU A 93 4.84 12.74 6.94
C GLU A 93 3.77 13.49 7.73
N LYS A 94 2.63 13.78 7.11
CA LYS A 94 1.51 14.44 7.79
C LYS A 94 0.91 13.58 8.89
N SER A 95 0.91 12.27 8.71
CA SER A 95 0.46 11.33 9.74
C SER A 95 1.36 11.37 10.97
N GLY A 96 2.63 11.69 10.79
CA GLY A 96 3.60 11.79 11.87
C GLY A 96 4.05 10.45 12.42
N LYS A 97 3.71 9.36 11.75
CA LYS A 97 4.11 8.02 12.19
C LYS A 97 5.20 7.47 11.27
N GLY A 98 5.98 6.56 11.83
CA GLY A 98 7.01 5.89 11.05
C GLY A 98 6.43 4.85 10.11
N GLY A 99 7.22 4.47 9.13
CA GLY A 99 6.81 3.45 8.17
C GLY A 99 7.96 3.09 7.26
N LEU A 100 7.64 2.26 6.28
CA LEU A 100 8.64 1.77 5.33
C LEU A 100 8.02 1.79 3.93
N ILE A 101 8.75 2.35 2.98
CA ILE A 101 8.35 2.34 1.57
C ILE A 101 9.47 1.65 0.80
N THR A 102 9.14 0.59 0.09
CA THR A 102 10.10 -0.12 -0.75
C THR A 102 9.54 -0.36 -2.13
N THR A 103 10.43 -0.50 -3.10
CA THR A 103 10.07 -0.93 -4.45
C THR A 103 10.99 -2.05 -4.88
N ASN A 104 10.45 -2.92 -5.74
CA ASN A 104 11.26 -3.92 -6.40
C ASN A 104 10.74 -4.16 -7.81
N GLU A 105 11.61 -4.59 -8.70
CA GLU A 105 11.20 -4.93 -10.05
C GLU A 105 10.48 -6.26 -10.05
N VAL A 106 9.40 -6.31 -10.82
CA VAL A 106 8.62 -7.54 -11.01
C VAL A 106 8.33 -7.70 -12.49
N GLU A 107 7.93 -8.91 -12.89
CA GLU A 107 7.46 -9.16 -14.24
C GLU A 107 5.99 -9.54 -14.16
N VAL A 108 5.15 -8.76 -14.81
CA VAL A 108 3.72 -9.02 -14.83
C VAL A 108 3.42 -9.97 -15.99
N HIS A 109 2.88 -11.14 -15.66
CA HIS A 109 2.50 -12.13 -16.67
C HIS A 109 1.04 -12.02 -17.05
N ARG A 110 0.21 -11.54 -16.12
CA ARG A 110 -1.21 -11.40 -16.38
C ARG A 110 -1.79 -10.31 -15.48
N TYR A 111 -2.50 -9.39 -16.11
CA TYR A 111 -3.31 -8.39 -15.42
C TYR A 111 -4.53 -8.13 -16.28
N MET A 112 -5.68 -8.60 -15.84
CA MET A 112 -6.94 -8.45 -16.57
C MET A 112 -8.10 -8.41 -15.59
N PRO A 113 -9.14 -7.62 -15.88
CA PRO A 113 -10.38 -7.72 -15.12
C PRO A 113 -11.04 -9.06 -15.38
N GLY A 114 -11.96 -9.46 -14.52
CA GLY A 114 -12.78 -10.65 -14.74
C GLY A 114 -13.61 -10.52 -16.01
N LYS A 115 -14.08 -11.63 -16.56
CA LYS A 115 -14.81 -11.64 -17.84
C LYS A 115 -16.01 -10.69 -17.83
N LYS A 116 -16.69 -10.54 -16.70
CA LYS A 116 -17.82 -9.62 -16.56
C LYS A 116 -17.46 -8.16 -16.79
N HIS A 117 -16.21 -7.79 -16.59
CA HIS A 117 -15.76 -6.41 -16.61
C HIS A 117 -14.80 -6.11 -17.77
N ARG A 118 -14.63 -7.08 -18.68
CA ARG A 118 -13.78 -6.86 -19.84
C ARG A 118 -14.51 -6.08 -20.90
N LYS A 119 -13.82 -5.07 -21.45
CA LYS A 119 -14.34 -4.34 -22.59
C LYS A 119 -14.01 -5.13 -23.87
N GLU A 120 -14.92 -5.10 -24.83
CA GLU A 120 -14.65 -5.63 -26.17
C GLU A 120 -13.69 -4.68 -26.87
N GLU A 121 -12.75 -5.26 -27.62
CA GLU A 121 -11.81 -4.50 -28.42
C GLU A 121 -12.05 -4.70 -29.91
#